data_21d82a9fc48685c47d49871f3a72b694
#
_entry.id   21d82a9fc48685c47d49871f3a72b694
#
_cell.length_a   1.000
_cell.length_b   1.000
_cell.length_c   1.000
_cell.angle_alpha   90.00
_cell.angle_beta   90.00
_cell.angle_gamma   90.00
#
_symmetry.space_group_name_H-M   'P 1'
#
loop_
_entity.id
_entity.type
_entity.pdbx_description
1 polymer ?
#
loop_
_entity_poly.entity_id
_entity_poly.type
_entity_poly.pdbx_seq_one_letter_code
_entity_poly.pdbx_strand_id
1 'polypeptide(L)'
;MEMSDSMAVSVSGLDAQRRRLNVIASNLANAQSTKTPTGGPYKRRDVVFRSTAVPSPFHGTFRQIAVGPSAHALEGVSVARVVEDSKPGQLIYDPHHPDANPKGF
;
A
#
# COMPACT_ATOMS: atom_id res chain seq x y z
N MET A 1 -8.79 -28.10 3.43
CA MET A 1 -8.83 -26.69 3.04
C MET A 1 -9.75 -26.53 1.86
N GLU A 2 -10.68 -25.63 1.97
CA GLU A 2 -11.60 -25.36 0.89
C GLU A 2 -10.91 -24.59 -0.24
N MET A 3 -11.24 -24.93 -1.49
CA MET A 3 -10.74 -24.18 -2.65
C MET A 3 -11.16 -22.71 -2.58
N SER A 4 -12.36 -22.43 -2.05
CA SER A 4 -12.85 -21.06 -1.89
C SER A 4 -11.99 -20.25 -0.92
N ASP A 5 -11.47 -20.86 0.14
CA ASP A 5 -10.59 -20.18 1.08
C ASP A 5 -9.23 -19.84 0.44
N SER A 6 -8.68 -20.76 -0.33
CA SER A 6 -7.45 -20.52 -1.09
C SER A 6 -7.64 -19.41 -2.12
N MET A 7 -8.78 -19.40 -2.79
CA MET A 7 -9.11 -18.33 -3.73
C MET A 7 -9.26 -16.99 -3.03
N ALA A 8 -9.86 -16.96 -1.84
CA ALA A 8 -9.99 -15.72 -1.07
C ALA A 8 -8.64 -15.15 -0.67
N VAL A 9 -7.70 -16.01 -0.27
CA VAL A 9 -6.32 -15.57 0.03
C VAL A 9 -5.65 -15.00 -1.22
N SER A 10 -5.77 -15.71 -2.35
CA SER A 10 -5.19 -15.25 -3.63
C SER A 10 -5.79 -13.93 -4.08
N VAL A 11 -7.10 -13.76 -3.96
CA VAL A 11 -7.79 -12.50 -4.32
C VAL A 11 -7.32 -11.36 -3.43
N SER A 12 -7.15 -11.61 -2.12
CA SER A 12 -6.63 -10.57 -1.22
C SER A 12 -5.22 -10.14 -1.61
N GLY A 13 -4.37 -11.08 -2.00
CA GLY A 13 -3.03 -10.80 -2.48
C GLY A 13 -3.04 -9.98 -3.77
N LEU A 14 -3.90 -10.37 -4.72
CA LEU A 14 -4.05 -9.64 -5.98
C LEU A 14 -4.56 -8.21 -5.76
N ASP A 15 -5.53 -8.04 -4.87
CA ASP A 15 -6.04 -6.71 -4.54
C ASP A 15 -4.97 -5.84 -3.90
N ALA A 16 -4.20 -6.40 -2.98
CA ALA A 16 -3.09 -5.70 -2.34
C ALA A 16 -2.03 -5.27 -3.37
N GLN A 17 -1.67 -6.16 -4.30
CA GLN A 17 -0.71 -5.85 -5.35
C GLN A 17 -1.26 -4.82 -6.34
N ARG A 18 -2.55 -4.86 -6.63
CA ARG A 18 -3.20 -3.86 -7.47
C ARG A 18 -3.09 -2.47 -6.85
N ARG A 19 -3.34 -2.35 -5.55
CA ARG A 19 -3.20 -1.09 -4.83
C ARG A 19 -1.76 -0.60 -4.83
N ARG A 20 -0.81 -1.52 -4.66
CA ARG A 20 0.61 -1.19 -4.75
C ARG A 20 0.97 -0.66 -6.13
N LEU A 21 0.48 -1.30 -7.19
CA LEU A 21 0.71 -0.83 -8.56
C LEU A 21 0.11 0.55 -8.79
N ASN A 22 -1.06 0.84 -8.24
CA ASN A 22 -1.67 2.15 -8.34
C ASN A 22 -0.81 3.22 -7.65
N VAL A 23 -0.23 2.89 -6.49
CA VAL A 23 0.68 3.80 -5.78
C VAL A 23 1.97 4.02 -6.58
N ILE A 24 2.53 2.95 -7.14
CA ILE A 24 3.73 3.03 -7.98
C ILE A 24 3.46 3.88 -9.22
N ALA A 25 2.32 3.68 -9.87
CA ALA A 25 1.93 4.46 -11.04
C ALA A 25 1.77 5.95 -10.68
N SER A 26 1.20 6.25 -9.53
CA SER A 26 1.07 7.61 -9.04
C SER A 26 2.44 8.23 -8.76
N ASN A 27 3.34 7.46 -8.13
CA ASN A 27 4.71 7.92 -7.88
C ASN A 27 5.44 8.21 -9.19
N LEU A 28 5.30 7.34 -10.18
CA LEU A 28 5.94 7.52 -11.47
C LEU A 28 5.37 8.73 -12.22
N ALA A 29 4.04 8.87 -12.23
CA ALA A 29 3.39 9.98 -12.90
C ALA A 29 3.77 11.33 -12.28
N ASN A 30 4.08 11.34 -10.99
CA ASN A 30 4.41 12.56 -10.26
C ASN A 30 5.91 12.68 -9.94
N ALA A 31 6.76 11.90 -10.60
CA ALA A 31 8.19 11.88 -10.30
C ALA A 31 8.85 13.25 -10.49
N GLN A 32 8.32 14.09 -11.36
CA GLN A 32 8.85 15.42 -11.61
C GLN A 32 7.89 16.53 -11.18
N SER A 33 6.89 16.20 -10.37
CA SER A 33 5.95 17.20 -9.86
C SER A 33 6.61 18.07 -8.81
N THR A 34 6.62 19.39 -9.05
CA THR A 34 7.25 20.35 -8.15
C THR A 34 6.24 21.02 -7.23
N LYS A 35 4.95 20.89 -7.51
CA LYS A 35 3.91 21.51 -6.71
C LYS A 35 2.69 20.60 -6.63
N THR A 36 2.17 20.42 -5.43
CA THR A 36 0.99 19.60 -5.16
C THR A 36 -0.10 20.48 -4.49
N PRO A 37 -1.37 20.02 -4.45
CA PRO A 37 -2.42 20.75 -3.74
C PRO A 37 -2.14 20.99 -2.26
N THR A 38 -1.31 20.13 -1.64
CA THR A 38 -0.89 20.30 -0.25
C THR A 38 0.32 21.22 -0.09
N GLY A 39 0.87 21.72 -1.19
CA GLY A 39 2.06 22.56 -1.22
C GLY A 39 3.34 21.75 -1.32
N GLY A 40 4.35 22.29 -2.00
CA GLY A 40 5.64 21.62 -2.17
C GLY A 40 5.61 20.49 -3.19
N PRO A 41 6.76 19.85 -3.41
CA PRO A 41 6.87 18.76 -4.37
C PRO A 41 6.15 17.50 -3.90
N TYR A 42 5.83 16.64 -4.86
CA TYR A 42 5.21 15.35 -4.58
C TYR A 42 6.19 14.47 -3.78
N LYS A 43 5.67 13.87 -2.72
CA LYS A 43 6.43 12.92 -1.91
C LYS A 43 6.05 11.51 -2.30
N ARG A 44 7.06 10.66 -2.47
CA ARG A 44 6.84 9.26 -2.81
C ARG A 44 5.98 8.59 -1.74
N ARG A 45 5.05 7.77 -2.18
CA ARG A 45 4.20 6.99 -1.28
C ARG A 45 4.61 5.53 -1.35
N ASP A 46 4.46 4.87 -0.23
CA ASP A 46 4.72 3.44 -0.10
C ASP A 46 3.54 2.76 0.57
N VAL A 47 3.34 1.49 0.24
CA VAL A 47 2.23 0.70 0.77
C VAL A 47 2.78 -0.22 1.84
N VAL A 48 2.13 -0.22 3.01
CA VAL A 48 2.43 -1.16 4.09
C VAL A 48 1.36 -2.24 4.08
N PHE A 49 1.78 -3.46 3.84
CA PHE A 49 0.89 -4.62 3.84
C PHE A 49 0.72 -5.15 5.27
N ARG A 50 -0.42 -5.78 5.49
CA ARG A 50 -0.74 -6.41 6.75
C ARG A 50 -1.39 -7.74 6.48
N SER A 51 -1.03 -8.74 7.25
CA SER A 51 -1.72 -10.02 7.27
C SER A 51 -3.05 -9.88 7.97
N THR A 52 -4.11 -10.38 7.35
CA THR A 52 -5.46 -10.34 7.92
C THR A 52 -6.11 -11.70 7.81
N ALA A 53 -6.92 -12.05 8.80
CA ALA A 53 -7.70 -13.28 8.73
C ALA A 53 -8.71 -13.20 7.59
N VAL A 54 -8.81 -14.28 6.82
CA VAL A 54 -9.80 -14.38 5.75
C VAL A 54 -11.16 -14.65 6.41
N PRO A 55 -12.16 -13.80 6.19
CA PRO A 55 -13.47 -13.99 6.79
C PRO A 55 -14.18 -15.20 6.17
N SER A 56 -14.47 -16.19 6.99
CA SER A 56 -15.26 -17.35 6.65
C SER A 56 -16.02 -17.78 7.89
N PRO A 57 -17.33 -17.50 7.97
CA PRO A 57 -18.09 -17.84 9.18
C PRO A 57 -18.05 -19.33 9.51
N PHE A 58 -18.15 -20.18 8.49
CA PHE A 58 -18.08 -21.62 8.69
C PHE A 58 -16.69 -22.05 9.14
N HIS A 59 -15.66 -21.55 8.49
CA HIS A 59 -14.28 -21.93 8.77
C HIS A 59 -13.88 -21.53 10.19
N GLY A 60 -14.23 -20.33 10.61
CA GLY A 60 -13.95 -19.87 11.96
C GLY A 60 -14.61 -20.70 13.03
N THR A 61 -15.89 -21.03 12.84
CA THR A 61 -16.64 -21.87 13.76
C THR A 61 -16.08 -23.30 13.79
N PHE A 62 -15.82 -23.86 12.63
CA PHE A 62 -15.30 -25.21 12.50
C PHE A 62 -13.92 -25.32 13.18
N ARG A 63 -13.04 -24.35 12.96
CA ARG A 63 -11.72 -24.35 13.59
C ARG A 63 -11.81 -24.30 15.11
N GLN A 64 -12.67 -23.45 15.63
CA GLN A 64 -12.83 -23.30 17.05
C GLN A 64 -13.32 -24.59 17.74
N ILE A 65 -14.17 -25.34 17.07
CA ILE A 65 -14.75 -26.58 17.60
C ILE A 65 -13.81 -27.77 17.37
N ALA A 66 -13.25 -27.89 16.17
CA ALA A 66 -12.55 -29.11 15.75
C ALA A 66 -11.06 -29.10 16.08
N VAL A 67 -10.41 -27.97 16.04
CA VAL A 67 -8.95 -27.88 16.11
C VAL A 67 -8.48 -27.07 17.31
N GLY A 68 -9.34 -26.25 17.89
CA GLY A 68 -9.03 -25.46 19.07
C GLY A 68 -8.23 -24.20 18.72
N PRO A 69 -7.81 -23.46 19.76
CA PRO A 69 -7.22 -22.13 19.57
C PRO A 69 -5.80 -22.13 19.00
N SER A 70 -5.15 -23.26 18.92
CA SER A 70 -3.78 -23.35 18.38
C SER A 70 -3.72 -23.50 16.87
N ALA A 71 -4.85 -23.68 16.20
CA ALA A 71 -4.88 -23.83 14.75
C ALA A 71 -4.59 -22.49 14.06
N HIS A 72 -3.72 -22.53 13.07
CA HIS A 72 -3.38 -21.35 12.28
C HIS A 72 -4.54 -20.99 11.36
N ALA A 73 -4.94 -19.73 11.41
CA ALA A 73 -5.92 -19.19 10.50
C ALA A 73 -5.30 -19.03 9.11
N LEU A 74 -6.13 -19.21 8.08
CA LEU A 74 -5.76 -18.76 6.74
C LEU A 74 -5.69 -17.23 6.78
N GLU A 75 -4.57 -16.70 6.37
CA GLU A 75 -4.34 -15.27 6.40
C GLU A 75 -4.20 -14.74 4.98
N GLY A 76 -4.94 -13.72 4.68
CA GLY A 76 -4.80 -12.94 3.46
C GLY A 76 -3.94 -11.72 3.70
N VAL A 77 -3.84 -10.87 2.69
CA VAL A 77 -3.08 -9.64 2.72
C VAL A 77 -4.01 -8.46 2.48
N SER A 78 -3.83 -7.41 3.27
CA SER A 78 -4.53 -6.15 3.04
C SER A 78 -3.56 -4.98 3.15
N VAL A 79 -3.95 -3.84 2.57
CA VAL A 79 -3.18 -2.61 2.71
C VAL A 79 -3.54 -1.99 4.04
N ALA A 80 -2.58 -1.97 4.98
CA ALA A 80 -2.79 -1.37 6.29
C ALA A 80 -2.81 0.15 6.20
N ARG A 81 -1.87 0.71 5.44
CA ARG A 81 -1.77 2.16 5.27
C ARG A 81 -0.86 2.47 4.10
N VAL A 82 -0.97 3.70 3.62
CA VAL A 82 -0.05 4.29 2.65
C VAL A 82 0.77 5.34 3.38
N VAL A 83 2.09 5.23 3.31
CA VAL A 83 3.02 6.11 4.03
C VAL A 83 3.74 6.99 3.03
N GLU A 84 3.85 8.28 3.34
CA GLU A 84 4.65 9.21 2.55
C GLU A 84 6.11 9.17 2.98
N ASP A 85 7.01 9.19 2.00
CA ASP A 85 8.44 9.27 2.26
C ASP A 85 8.78 10.70 2.70
N SER A 86 9.37 10.84 3.87
CA SER A 86 9.76 12.14 4.40
C SER A 86 11.07 12.67 3.85
N LYS A 87 11.80 11.87 3.06
CA LYS A 87 13.06 12.31 2.48
C LYS A 87 12.82 13.39 1.44
N PRO A 88 13.63 14.46 1.43
CA PRO A 88 13.53 15.46 0.37
C PRO A 88 13.92 14.85 -0.97
N GLY A 89 13.26 15.32 -2.02
CA GLY A 89 13.60 14.91 -3.36
C GLY A 89 14.95 15.47 -3.81
N GLN A 90 15.33 15.09 -5.03
CA GLN A 90 16.54 15.61 -5.63
C GLN A 90 16.42 17.12 -5.85
N LEU A 91 17.40 17.87 -5.37
CA LEU A 91 17.45 19.31 -5.55
C LEU A 91 18.15 19.64 -6.87
N ILE A 92 17.46 20.36 -7.73
CA ILE A 92 18.00 20.84 -8.99
C ILE A 92 18.01 22.36 -8.97
N TYR A 93 19.17 22.96 -9.24
CA TYR A 93 19.28 24.40 -9.31
C TYR A 93 18.73 24.91 -10.64
N ASP A 94 17.61 25.59 -10.59
CA ASP A 94 16.99 26.22 -11.73
C ASP A 94 16.19 27.45 -11.26
N PRO A 95 16.84 28.63 -11.13
CA PRO A 95 16.18 29.82 -10.60
C PRO A 95 15.11 30.38 -11.53
N HIS A 96 15.09 29.98 -12.80
CA HIS A 96 14.08 30.41 -13.75
C HIS A 96 12.82 29.56 -13.75
N HIS A 97 12.83 28.43 -13.01
CA HIS A 97 11.67 27.59 -12.91
C HIS A 97 10.55 28.29 -12.11
N PRO A 98 9.28 28.21 -12.56
CA PRO A 98 8.17 28.89 -11.88
C PRO A 98 7.99 28.48 -10.42
N ASP A 99 8.34 27.22 -10.08
CA ASP A 99 8.20 26.68 -8.74
C ASP A 99 9.52 26.69 -7.95
N ALA A 100 10.53 27.39 -8.43
CA ALA A 100 11.80 27.48 -7.72
C ALA A 100 11.63 28.25 -6.41
N ASN A 101 12.34 27.78 -5.36
CA ASN A 101 12.37 28.51 -4.09
C ASN A 101 13.28 29.76 -4.19
N PRO A 102 13.32 30.63 -3.13
CA PRO A 102 14.18 31.81 -3.16
C PRO A 102 15.67 31.52 -3.33
N LYS A 103 16.09 30.28 -3.02
CA LYS A 103 17.49 29.84 -3.19
C LYS A 103 17.78 29.35 -4.60
N GLY A 104 16.76 29.21 -5.47
CA GLY A 104 16.90 28.76 -6.84
C GLY A 104 16.72 27.26 -7.06
N PHE A 105 16.23 26.53 -6.09
CA PHE A 105 15.99 25.09 -6.20
C PHE A 105 14.54 24.75 -6.45
#